data_4d09bc60a556172dc982d4b3708c41c7
#
_entry.id   4d09bc60a556172dc982d4b3708c41c7
#
_cell.length_a   1.000
_cell.length_b   1.000
_cell.length_c   1.000
_cell.angle_alpha   90.00
_cell.angle_beta   90.00
_cell.angle_gamma   90.00
#
_symmetry.space_group_name_H-M   'P 1'
#
loop_
_entity.id
_entity.type
_entity.pdbx_description
1 polymer ?
#
loop_
_entity_poly.entity_id
_entity_poly.type
_entity_poly.pdbx_seq_one_letter_code
_entity_poly.pdbx_strand_id
1 'polypeptide(L)' 'MAIQVGAFESLESAENLAQRLRSRDYAAYVVPGVREDRPRWRVRVGPFSDREDAKSQADRLKGRLRLPTWILDEGSGPER' A
#
# COMPACT_ATOMS: atom_id res chain seq x y z
N MET A 1 -9.15 -3.42 5.12
CA MET A 1 -8.11 -2.42 5.35
C MET A 1 -6.87 -2.73 4.55
N ALA A 2 -6.19 -1.72 4.09
CA ALA A 2 -4.95 -1.88 3.37
C ALA A 2 -3.93 -0.89 3.89
N ILE A 3 -2.66 -1.13 3.61
CA ILE A 3 -1.58 -0.23 4.00
C ILE A 3 -1.00 0.34 2.73
N GLN A 4 -1.00 1.66 2.59
CA GLN A 4 -0.33 2.29 1.47
C GLN A 4 1.11 2.59 1.87
N VAL A 5 2.05 2.15 1.03
CA VAL A 5 3.46 2.28 1.35
C VAL A 5 4.21 3.17 0.37
N GLY A 6 3.53 3.68 -0.62
CA GLY A 6 4.19 4.60 -1.55
C GLY A 6 3.27 5.03 -2.66
N ALA A 7 3.66 6.09 -3.34
CA ALA A 7 2.98 6.58 -4.53
C ALA A 7 4.05 7.07 -5.49
N PHE A 8 3.91 6.69 -6.75
CA PHE A 8 4.94 6.97 -7.74
C PHE A 8 4.31 7.55 -9.00
N GLU A 9 5.06 8.34 -9.71
CA GLU A 9 4.60 8.85 -11.00
C GLU A 9 4.84 7.84 -12.13
N SER A 10 5.63 6.82 -11.87
CA SER A 10 5.98 5.82 -12.86
C SER A 10 5.44 4.47 -12.44
N LEU A 11 4.78 3.78 -13.35
CA LEU A 11 4.30 2.44 -13.08
C LEU A 11 5.47 1.50 -12.79
N GLU A 12 6.56 1.68 -13.49
CA GLU A 12 7.72 0.82 -13.28
C GLU A 12 8.24 0.91 -11.85
N SER A 13 8.33 2.12 -11.32
CA SER A 13 8.79 2.29 -9.93
C SER A 13 7.83 1.64 -8.96
N ALA A 14 6.54 1.79 -9.20
CA ALA A 14 5.54 1.19 -8.32
C ALA A 14 5.62 -0.35 -8.38
N GLU A 15 5.75 -0.89 -9.58
CA GLU A 15 5.83 -2.35 -9.72
C GLU A 15 7.11 -2.89 -9.09
N ASN A 16 8.21 -2.16 -9.19
CA ASN A 16 9.46 -2.60 -8.57
C ASN A 16 9.30 -2.72 -7.05
N LEU A 17 8.66 -1.74 -6.43
CA LEU A 17 8.42 -1.81 -5.00
C LEU A 17 7.46 -2.95 -4.66
N ALA A 18 6.40 -3.10 -5.44
CA ALA A 18 5.43 -4.17 -5.19
C ALA A 18 6.10 -5.55 -5.28
N GLN A 19 6.97 -5.74 -6.27
CA GLN A 19 7.67 -7.02 -6.41
C GLN A 19 8.61 -7.28 -5.24
N ARG A 20 9.30 -6.27 -4.78
CA ARG A 20 10.18 -6.43 -3.63
C ARG A 20 9.39 -6.85 -2.40
N LEU A 21 8.21 -6.28 -2.22
CA LEU A 21 7.37 -6.64 -1.09
C LEU A 21 6.82 -8.05 -1.24
N ARG A 22 6.40 -8.43 -2.45
CA ARG A 22 5.91 -9.79 -2.67
C ARG A 22 6.99 -10.82 -2.39
N SER A 23 8.24 -10.51 -2.71
CA SER A 23 9.34 -11.43 -2.45
C SER A 23 9.60 -11.61 -0.96
N ARG A 24 9.02 -10.75 -0.13
CA ARG A 24 9.12 -10.86 1.32
C ARG A 24 7.78 -11.30 1.94
N ASP A 25 6.93 -11.90 1.11
CA ASP A 25 5.66 -12.47 1.54
C ASP A 25 4.60 -11.46 1.92
N TYR A 26 4.73 -10.22 1.45
CA TYR A 26 3.66 -9.26 1.63
C TYR A 26 2.74 -9.30 0.40
N ALA A 27 1.45 -9.17 0.64
CA ALA A 27 0.47 -9.14 -0.45
C ALA A 27 0.40 -7.74 -1.04
N ALA A 28 1.38 -7.38 -1.85
CA ALA A 28 1.49 -6.05 -2.40
C ALA A 28 0.84 -5.95 -3.78
N TYR A 29 0.23 -4.81 -4.06
CA TYR A 29 -0.39 -4.56 -5.36
C TYR A 29 -0.32 -3.08 -5.69
N VAL A 30 -0.51 -2.76 -6.97
CA VAL A 30 -0.44 -1.40 -7.44
C VAL A 30 -1.85 -0.93 -7.79
N VAL A 31 -2.20 0.27 -7.34
CA VAL A 31 -3.50 0.88 -7.60
C VAL A 31 -3.28 2.12 -8.44
N PRO A 32 -3.85 2.19 -9.65
CA PRO A 32 -3.72 3.40 -10.44
C PRO A 32 -4.62 4.49 -9.91
N GLY A 33 -4.22 5.72 -10.11
CA GLY A 33 -5.01 6.88 -9.71
C GLY A 33 -4.54 8.11 -10.43
N VAL A 34 -5.32 9.16 -10.30
CA VAL A 34 -4.99 10.45 -10.91
C VAL A 34 -5.09 11.50 -9.84
N ARG A 35 -4.12 12.40 -9.80
CA ARG A 35 -4.14 13.52 -8.88
C ARG A 35 -3.64 14.75 -9.61
N GLU A 36 -4.48 15.79 -9.67
CA GLU A 36 -4.11 17.04 -10.35
C GLU A 36 -3.66 16.77 -11.77
N ASP A 37 -4.42 15.93 -12.48
CA ASP A 37 -4.17 15.60 -13.87
C ASP A 37 -2.88 14.81 -14.08
N ARG A 38 -2.29 14.28 -13.03
CA ARG A 38 -1.08 13.48 -13.16
C ARG A 38 -1.37 12.05 -12.73
N PRO A 39 -0.89 11.08 -13.49
CA PRO A 39 -1.07 9.71 -13.06
C PRO A 39 -0.24 9.43 -11.82
N ARG A 40 -0.78 8.63 -10.94
CA ARG A 40 -0.10 8.20 -9.73
C ARG A 40 -0.32 6.72 -9.57
N TRP A 41 0.73 6.03 -9.22
CA TRP A 41 0.67 4.59 -9.03
C TRP A 41 0.94 4.33 -7.57
N ARG A 42 -0.08 3.90 -6.84
CA ARG A 42 0.03 3.68 -5.40
C ARG A 42 0.31 2.23 -5.13
N VAL A 43 1.24 1.98 -4.22
CA VAL A 43 1.57 0.61 -3.82
C VAL A 43 0.92 0.38 -2.47
N ARG A 44 0.15 -0.71 -2.37
CA ARG A 44 -0.58 -1.06 -1.16
C ARG A 44 -0.33 -2.51 -0.81
N VAL A 45 -0.51 -2.81 0.46
CA VAL A 45 -0.36 -4.16 0.99
C VAL A 45 -1.67 -4.53 1.67
N GLY A 46 -2.18 -5.72 1.41
CA GLY A 46 -3.41 -6.18 2.01
C GLY A 46 -4.20 -7.02 1.05
N PRO A 47 -5.49 -7.20 1.29
CA PRO A 47 -6.27 -6.58 2.35
C PRO A 47 -6.09 -7.25 3.71
N PHE A 48 -6.44 -6.53 4.76
CA PHE A 48 -6.42 -7.07 6.12
C PHE A 48 -7.84 -7.06 6.66
N SER A 49 -8.15 -8.07 7.48
CA SER A 49 -9.51 -8.16 8.00
C SER A 49 -9.73 -7.22 9.18
N ASP A 50 -8.71 -6.88 9.91
CA ASP A 50 -8.92 -5.96 11.02
C ASP A 50 -7.74 -5.01 11.17
N ARG A 51 -7.96 -3.98 12.00
CA ARG A 51 -6.98 -2.91 12.16
C ARG A 51 -5.71 -3.39 12.87
N GLU A 52 -5.84 -4.35 13.75
CA GLU A 52 -4.66 -4.84 14.47
C GLU A 52 -3.70 -5.55 13.54
N ASP A 53 -4.22 -6.36 12.62
CA ASP A 53 -3.37 -7.00 11.63
C ASP A 53 -2.70 -5.97 10.75
N ALA A 54 -3.47 -4.98 10.30
CA ALA A 54 -2.90 -3.94 9.45
C ALA A 54 -1.81 -3.17 10.19
N LYS A 55 -2.05 -2.84 11.45
CA LYS A 55 -1.08 -2.10 12.23
C LYS A 55 0.19 -2.90 12.47
N SER A 56 0.04 -4.19 12.75
CA SER A 56 1.19 -5.06 12.98
C SER A 56 2.06 -5.12 11.73
N GLN A 57 1.44 -5.28 10.56
CA GLN A 57 2.19 -5.32 9.32
C GLN A 57 2.79 -3.96 8.99
N ALA A 58 2.06 -2.88 9.28
CA ALA A 58 2.60 -1.54 9.04
C ALA A 58 3.85 -1.29 9.87
N ASP A 59 3.84 -1.74 11.11
CA ASP A 59 5.01 -1.57 11.99
C ASP A 59 6.21 -2.32 11.41
N ARG A 60 6.00 -3.50 10.87
CA ARG A 60 7.10 -4.26 10.26
C ARG A 60 7.62 -3.56 9.01
N LEU A 61 6.72 -3.07 8.17
CA LEU A 61 7.15 -2.38 6.96
C LEU A 61 7.91 -1.11 7.30
N LYS A 62 7.43 -0.39 8.29
CA LYS A 62 8.08 0.85 8.70
C LYS A 62 9.44 0.57 9.34
N GLY A 63 9.51 -0.44 10.21
CA GLY A 63 10.74 -0.71 10.95
C GLY A 63 11.80 -1.42 10.13
N ARG A 64 11.40 -2.42 9.36
CA ARG A 64 12.37 -3.25 8.63
C ARG A 64 12.72 -2.68 7.27
N LEU A 65 11.73 -2.12 6.57
CA LEU A 65 11.95 -1.63 5.22
C LEU A 65 11.98 -0.13 5.15
N ARG A 66 11.71 0.54 6.26
CA ARG A 66 11.76 1.99 6.37
C ARG A 66 10.84 2.67 5.38
N LEU A 67 9.71 2.06 5.13
CA LEU A 67 8.72 2.62 4.22
C LEU A 67 7.72 3.45 5.00
N PRO A 68 7.23 4.54 4.41
CA PRO A 68 6.10 5.24 5.02
C PRO A 68 4.89 4.33 4.95
N THR A 69 4.01 4.44 5.93
CA THR A 69 2.83 3.58 5.96
C THR A 69 1.61 4.40 6.33
N TRP A 70 0.53 4.19 5.57
CA TRP A 70 -0.77 4.76 5.88
C TRP A 70 -1.77 3.63 5.87
N ILE A 71 -2.53 3.50 6.94
CA ILE A 71 -3.57 2.47 7.02
C ILE A 71 -4.84 3.05 6.44
N LEU A 72 -5.38 2.38 5.43
CA LEU A 72 -6.57 2.83 4.73
C LEU A 72 -7.71 1.88 5.02
N ASP A 73 -8.85 2.43 5.36
CA ASP A 73 -10.03 1.64 5.66
C ASP A 73 -10.87 1.53 4.39
N GLU A 74 -10.38 0.76 3.44
CA GLU A 74 -11.02 0.67 2.14
C GLU A 74 -12.36 -0.02 2.19
N GLY A 75 -12.54 -0.94 3.08
CA GLY A 75 -13.74 -1.75 3.05
C GLY A 75 -14.95 -1.07 3.60
N SER A 76 -14.80 -0.01 4.35
CA SER A 76 -15.96 0.56 4.96
C SER A 76 -16.65 1.52 4.09
N GLY A 77 -16.26 1.79 3.02
CA GLY A 77 -17.00 2.58 2.17
C GLY A 77 -17.71 3.71 2.77
N PRO A 78 -17.67 4.78 2.23
CA PRO A 78 -18.29 5.91 2.76
C PRO A 78 -19.64 5.90 2.43
N GLU A 79 -19.97 5.04 1.84
CA GLU A 79 -21.07 5.08 1.44
C GLU A 79 -21.81 4.90 2.32
N ARG A 80 -21.69 4.99 3.03
CA ARG A 80 -22.37 4.98 3.93
C ARG A 80 -22.66 5.96 4.37
#